data_9d37e02a25b2c77b0f1f4886052bbd4b
#
_entry.id   9d37e02a25b2c77b0f1f4886052bbd4b
#
_cell.length_a   1.000
_cell.length_b   1.000
_cell.length_c   1.000
_cell.angle_alpha   90.00
_cell.angle_beta   90.00
_cell.angle_gamma   90.00
#
_symmetry.space_group_name_H-M   'P 1'
#
loop_
_entity.id
_entity.type
_entity.pdbx_description
1 polymer ?
#
loop_
_entity_poly.entity_id
_entity_poly.type
_entity_poly.pdbx_seq_one_letter_code
_entity_poly.pdbx_strand_id
1 'polypeptide(L)'
;MRTLVLLFCLLFFQLSSGAWLHSMEEAQRQAISSNRFIVVDFWAIWCGPCKKMDVDAWSAPQVRELLDNKFVSVKINIDNERQLAEQYNVKAIPFVLIIDPNGKILTSVEGYRNASGLLKEIQKFAMSTHPITEDIARFKANFGFETASHLAQRYFDYALSADESVRGSLLRVARDYITDAKKTIDKSGPSAPIQRERINFLDISALAYSDQLEKVEKKLSKIEAQSVHEANLNYYYFLSYLVARKNKSGVEAIEAKFPELKDFDSFRAQTELILKS
;
A
#
# COMPACT_ATOMS: atom_id res chain seq x y z
N MET A 1 -19.49 53.90 -5.63
CA MET A 1 -18.88 52.98 -6.55
C MET A 1 -17.85 52.06 -5.85
N ARG A 2 -18.25 51.35 -4.77
CA ARG A 2 -17.30 50.48 -4.00
C ARG A 2 -17.88 49.09 -3.64
N THR A 3 -18.99 48.69 -4.25
CA THR A 3 -19.73 47.45 -3.90
C THR A 3 -19.85 46.43 -5.05
N LEU A 4 -19.15 46.62 -6.17
CA LEU A 4 -19.31 45.73 -7.35
C LEU A 4 -18.10 44.83 -7.62
N VAL A 5 -17.05 44.84 -6.78
CA VAL A 5 -15.83 44.04 -7.01
C VAL A 5 -15.79 42.73 -6.22
N LEU A 6 -16.68 42.55 -5.26
CA LEU A 6 -16.69 41.34 -4.37
C LEU A 6 -17.53 40.15 -4.87
N LEU A 7 -18.21 40.29 -6.01
CA LEU A 7 -19.08 39.21 -6.54
C LEU A 7 -18.43 38.36 -7.66
N PHE A 8 -17.18 38.64 -8.06
CA PHE A 8 -16.55 37.94 -9.20
C PHE A 8 -15.55 36.85 -8.80
N CYS A 9 -15.27 36.67 -7.52
CA CYS A 9 -14.33 35.62 -7.05
C CYS A 9 -14.95 34.30 -6.64
N LEU A 10 -16.27 34.09 -6.80
CA LEU A 10 -16.97 32.88 -6.32
C LEU A 10 -17.38 31.89 -7.42
N LEU A 11 -16.92 32.07 -8.67
CA LEU A 11 -17.40 31.26 -9.82
C LEU A 11 -16.36 30.39 -10.50
N PHE A 12 -15.22 30.10 -9.87
CA PHE A 12 -14.26 29.11 -10.39
C PHE A 12 -14.02 27.94 -9.41
N PHE A 13 -15.09 27.45 -8.76
CA PHE A 13 -15.08 26.07 -8.34
C PHE A 13 -15.46 25.25 -9.58
N GLN A 14 -14.56 25.11 -10.52
CA GLN A 14 -14.69 24.12 -11.58
C GLN A 14 -14.68 22.76 -10.87
N LEU A 15 -15.84 22.14 -10.78
CA LEU A 15 -15.99 20.70 -10.65
C LEU A 15 -15.19 20.11 -11.83
N SER A 16 -13.91 19.84 -11.61
CA SER A 16 -13.11 19.01 -12.50
C SER A 16 -13.78 17.64 -12.45
N SER A 17 -14.74 17.40 -13.37
CA SER A 17 -15.21 16.06 -13.64
C SER A 17 -13.95 15.24 -13.92
N GLY A 18 -13.74 14.14 -13.21
CA GLY A 18 -12.51 13.37 -13.25
C GLY A 18 -12.17 12.94 -14.67
N ALA A 19 -11.37 13.76 -15.34
CA ALA A 19 -10.85 13.44 -16.65
C ALA A 19 -9.80 12.32 -16.47
N TRP A 20 -9.86 11.31 -17.32
CA TRP A 20 -8.81 10.30 -17.42
C TRP A 20 -7.48 10.97 -17.74
N LEU A 21 -6.49 10.72 -16.91
CA LEU A 21 -5.11 11.07 -17.21
C LEU A 21 -4.54 10.13 -18.27
N HIS A 22 -3.47 10.56 -18.93
CA HIS A 22 -2.75 9.78 -19.95
C HIS A 22 -1.26 9.62 -19.66
N SER A 23 -0.81 10.07 -18.48
CA SER A 23 0.56 9.94 -17.99
C SER A 23 0.56 9.25 -16.63
N MET A 24 1.31 8.15 -16.50
CA MET A 24 1.48 7.45 -15.23
C MET A 24 2.16 8.33 -14.20
N GLU A 25 3.16 9.11 -14.60
CA GLU A 25 3.87 10.03 -13.71
C GLU A 25 2.94 11.10 -13.13
N GLU A 26 2.07 11.67 -13.97
CA GLU A 26 1.07 12.64 -13.50
C GLU A 26 0.06 12.00 -12.55
N ALA A 27 -0.42 10.79 -12.89
CA ALA A 27 -1.32 10.04 -12.01
C ALA A 27 -0.69 9.76 -10.63
N GLN A 28 0.58 9.39 -10.59
CA GLN A 28 1.30 9.16 -9.33
C GLN A 28 1.44 10.46 -8.50
N ARG A 29 1.77 11.60 -9.14
CA ARG A 29 1.84 12.90 -8.46
C ARG A 29 0.47 13.29 -7.88
N GLN A 30 -0.59 13.15 -8.68
CA GLN A 30 -1.95 13.47 -8.24
C GLN A 30 -2.43 12.52 -7.13
N ALA A 31 -2.07 11.23 -7.19
CA ALA A 31 -2.42 10.24 -6.17
C ALA A 31 -1.79 10.57 -4.81
N ILE A 32 -0.52 11.00 -4.81
CA ILE A 32 0.15 11.48 -3.59
C ILE A 32 -0.58 12.72 -3.03
N SER A 33 -0.85 13.73 -3.86
CA SER A 33 -1.46 14.98 -3.39
C SER A 33 -2.90 14.83 -2.93
N SER A 34 -3.64 13.86 -3.47
CA SER A 34 -5.05 13.61 -3.16
C SER A 34 -5.31 12.46 -2.18
N ASN A 35 -4.27 11.75 -1.74
CA ASN A 35 -4.36 10.56 -0.88
C ASN A 35 -5.25 9.46 -1.47
N ARG A 36 -5.06 9.11 -2.74
CA ARG A 36 -5.88 8.13 -3.47
C ARG A 36 -5.03 7.05 -4.11
N PHE A 37 -5.61 5.87 -4.27
CA PHE A 37 -5.07 4.85 -5.17
C PHE A 37 -5.32 5.24 -6.63
N ILE A 38 -4.59 4.58 -7.53
CA ILE A 38 -4.68 4.81 -8.98
C ILE A 38 -5.39 3.63 -9.62
N VAL A 39 -6.40 3.93 -10.46
CA VAL A 39 -6.99 2.96 -11.39
C VAL A 39 -6.33 3.17 -12.75
N VAL A 40 -5.68 2.13 -13.27
CA VAL A 40 -5.03 2.13 -14.58
C VAL A 40 -5.82 1.26 -15.54
N ASP A 41 -6.24 1.83 -16.66
CA ASP A 41 -6.88 1.09 -17.76
C ASP A 41 -5.88 0.94 -18.93
N PHE A 42 -5.38 -0.27 -19.15
CA PHE A 42 -4.54 -0.61 -20.31
C PHE A 42 -5.43 -1.00 -21.48
N TRP A 43 -5.31 -0.27 -22.58
CA TRP A 43 -6.17 -0.37 -23.74
C TRP A 43 -5.42 -0.15 -25.04
N ALA A 44 -6.10 -0.35 -26.20
CA ALA A 44 -5.61 0.04 -27.52
C ALA A 44 -6.76 0.41 -28.46
N ILE A 45 -6.46 1.17 -29.52
CA ILE A 45 -7.45 1.62 -30.51
C ILE A 45 -8.13 0.44 -31.22
N TRP A 46 -7.41 -0.63 -31.48
CA TRP A 46 -7.92 -1.85 -32.15
C TRP A 46 -8.67 -2.80 -31.19
N CYS A 47 -8.66 -2.56 -29.90
CA CYS A 47 -9.27 -3.43 -28.88
C CYS A 47 -10.80 -3.24 -28.86
N GLY A 48 -11.53 -4.14 -29.49
CA GLY A 48 -13.00 -4.14 -29.48
C GLY A 48 -13.62 -4.26 -28.08
N PRO A 49 -13.18 -5.23 -27.23
CA PRO A 49 -13.66 -5.33 -25.84
C PRO A 49 -13.36 -4.09 -24.99
N CYS A 50 -12.25 -3.36 -25.24
CA CYS A 50 -11.95 -2.11 -24.53
C CYS A 50 -12.98 -1.03 -24.86
N LYS A 51 -13.30 -0.84 -26.16
CA LYS A 51 -14.33 0.10 -26.60
C LYS A 51 -15.70 -0.25 -26.02
N LYS A 52 -16.01 -1.55 -25.93
CA LYS A 52 -17.24 -2.01 -25.29
C LYS A 52 -17.25 -1.66 -23.80
N MET A 53 -16.12 -1.84 -23.10
CA MET A 53 -15.99 -1.50 -21.69
C MET A 53 -16.08 0.02 -21.44
N ASP A 54 -15.62 0.86 -22.39
CA ASP A 54 -15.79 2.32 -22.33
C ASP A 54 -17.27 2.71 -22.28
N VAL A 55 -18.12 2.03 -23.08
CA VAL A 55 -19.56 2.29 -23.12
C VAL A 55 -20.31 1.64 -21.97
N ASP A 56 -20.03 0.38 -21.67
CA ASP A 56 -20.84 -0.43 -20.75
C ASP A 56 -20.43 -0.26 -19.27
N ALA A 57 -19.18 0.16 -19.00
CA ALA A 57 -18.65 0.24 -17.67
C ALA A 57 -18.12 1.63 -17.31
N TRP A 58 -17.09 2.13 -18.00
CA TRP A 58 -16.44 3.38 -17.63
C TRP A 58 -17.36 4.61 -17.73
N SER A 59 -18.34 4.61 -18.67
CA SER A 59 -19.32 5.69 -18.82
C SER A 59 -20.48 5.61 -17.83
N ALA A 60 -20.66 4.48 -17.13
CA ALA A 60 -21.77 4.29 -16.20
C ALA A 60 -21.67 5.30 -15.02
N PRO A 61 -22.78 6.01 -14.68
CA PRO A 61 -22.76 7.08 -13.69
C PRO A 61 -22.14 6.67 -12.34
N GLN A 62 -22.51 5.50 -11.83
CA GLN A 62 -22.01 4.98 -10.55
C GLN A 62 -20.51 4.64 -10.57
N VAL A 63 -19.97 4.20 -11.74
CA VAL A 63 -18.53 3.94 -11.90
C VAL A 63 -17.78 5.28 -11.93
N ARG A 64 -18.28 6.26 -12.69
CA ARG A 64 -17.69 7.59 -12.78
C ARG A 64 -17.67 8.28 -11.42
N GLU A 65 -18.78 8.26 -10.70
CA GLU A 65 -18.88 8.84 -9.36
C GLU A 65 -17.85 8.21 -8.40
N LEU A 66 -17.69 6.88 -8.43
CA LEU A 66 -16.69 6.19 -7.62
C LEU A 66 -15.27 6.61 -7.99
N LEU A 67 -14.94 6.64 -9.28
CA LEU A 67 -13.62 7.03 -9.77
C LEU A 67 -13.31 8.48 -9.41
N ASP A 68 -14.21 9.40 -9.70
CA ASP A 68 -14.03 10.84 -9.47
C ASP A 68 -13.79 11.17 -7.99
N ASN A 69 -14.47 10.45 -7.08
CA ASN A 69 -14.39 10.71 -5.65
C ASN A 69 -13.28 9.94 -4.93
N LYS A 70 -12.88 8.76 -5.42
CA LYS A 70 -12.07 7.81 -4.64
C LYS A 70 -10.74 7.43 -5.27
N PHE A 71 -10.55 7.65 -6.57
CA PHE A 71 -9.37 7.24 -7.30
C PHE A 71 -8.76 8.36 -8.12
N VAL A 72 -7.53 8.18 -8.52
CA VAL A 72 -6.95 8.86 -9.67
C VAL A 72 -7.01 7.89 -10.84
N SER A 73 -7.58 8.30 -11.97
CA SER A 73 -7.83 7.43 -13.11
C SER A 73 -6.89 7.75 -14.27
N VAL A 74 -6.23 6.74 -14.82
CA VAL A 74 -5.30 6.89 -15.95
C VAL A 74 -5.55 5.83 -17.01
N LYS A 75 -5.61 6.23 -18.28
CA LYS A 75 -5.69 5.35 -19.44
C LYS A 75 -4.34 5.28 -20.15
N ILE A 76 -3.82 4.07 -20.31
CA ILE A 76 -2.53 3.80 -20.95
C ILE A 76 -2.75 3.01 -22.24
N ASN A 77 -2.43 3.64 -23.36
CA ASN A 77 -2.44 2.97 -24.66
C ASN A 77 -1.17 2.12 -24.81
N ILE A 78 -1.33 0.79 -24.88
CA ILE A 78 -0.19 -0.15 -24.94
C ILE A 78 0.65 -0.04 -26.23
N ASP A 79 0.10 0.53 -27.28
CA ASP A 79 0.86 0.76 -28.53
C ASP A 79 1.86 1.92 -28.37
N ASN A 80 1.49 2.93 -27.54
CA ASN A 80 2.34 4.08 -27.25
C ASN A 80 3.27 3.85 -26.07
N GLU A 81 2.81 3.11 -25.05
CA GLU A 81 3.49 2.91 -23.76
C GLU A 81 3.89 1.44 -23.56
N ARG A 82 4.61 0.87 -24.55
CA ARG A 82 4.99 -0.56 -24.57
C ARG A 82 5.83 -0.96 -23.36
N GLN A 83 6.82 -0.16 -22.99
CA GLN A 83 7.68 -0.43 -21.83
C GLN A 83 6.88 -0.48 -20.52
N LEU A 84 5.91 0.42 -20.37
CA LEU A 84 5.04 0.43 -19.20
C LEU A 84 4.12 -0.80 -19.18
N ALA A 85 3.55 -1.19 -20.32
CA ALA A 85 2.77 -2.41 -20.43
C ALA A 85 3.59 -3.67 -20.09
N GLU A 86 4.83 -3.74 -20.54
CA GLU A 86 5.78 -4.81 -20.20
C GLU A 86 6.13 -4.82 -18.71
N GLN A 87 6.40 -3.66 -18.12
CA GLN A 87 6.67 -3.49 -16.68
C GLN A 87 5.54 -4.06 -15.81
N TYR A 88 4.30 -3.82 -16.21
CA TYR A 88 3.11 -4.34 -15.53
C TYR A 88 2.66 -5.72 -16.00
N ASN A 89 3.47 -6.37 -16.87
CA ASN A 89 3.22 -7.71 -17.40
C ASN A 89 1.84 -7.84 -18.07
N VAL A 90 1.40 -6.81 -18.81
CA VAL A 90 0.13 -6.80 -19.54
C VAL A 90 0.18 -7.79 -20.70
N LYS A 91 -0.54 -8.91 -20.60
CA LYS A 91 -0.57 -9.96 -21.63
C LYS A 91 -1.76 -9.89 -22.57
N ALA A 92 -2.86 -9.33 -22.09
CA ALA A 92 -4.10 -9.16 -22.83
C ALA A 92 -4.81 -7.89 -22.36
N ILE A 93 -5.65 -7.31 -23.23
CA ILE A 93 -6.46 -6.12 -22.93
C ILE A 93 -7.95 -6.36 -23.24
N PRO A 94 -8.89 -5.72 -22.52
CA PRO A 94 -8.70 -4.74 -21.45
C PRO A 94 -8.01 -5.33 -20.22
N PHE A 95 -7.11 -4.55 -19.60
CA PHE A 95 -6.44 -4.94 -18.38
C PHE A 95 -6.46 -3.76 -17.41
N VAL A 96 -7.10 -3.94 -16.27
CA VAL A 96 -7.24 -2.88 -15.27
C VAL A 96 -6.39 -3.21 -14.05
N LEU A 97 -5.63 -2.24 -13.57
CA LEU A 97 -4.91 -2.35 -12.31
C LEU A 97 -5.43 -1.35 -11.29
N ILE A 98 -5.41 -1.75 -10.03
CA ILE A 98 -5.38 -0.80 -8.91
C ILE A 98 -3.97 -0.84 -8.36
N ILE A 99 -3.32 0.32 -8.32
CA ILE A 99 -1.95 0.49 -7.85
C ILE A 99 -1.86 1.56 -6.77
N ASP A 100 -0.81 1.49 -5.96
CA ASP A 100 -0.49 2.56 -5.03
C ASP A 100 0.13 3.77 -5.76
N PRO A 101 0.30 4.93 -5.08
CA PRO A 101 0.90 6.11 -5.70
C PRO A 101 2.37 5.92 -6.14
N ASN A 102 3.04 4.84 -5.75
CA ASN A 102 4.39 4.49 -6.21
C ASN A 102 4.39 3.43 -7.34
N GLY A 103 3.22 2.91 -7.73
CA GLY A 103 3.07 1.93 -8.81
C GLY A 103 3.06 0.47 -8.36
N LYS A 104 2.98 0.17 -7.05
CA LYS A 104 2.84 -1.22 -6.57
C LYS A 104 1.42 -1.71 -6.78
N ILE A 105 1.28 -2.94 -7.31
CA ILE A 105 -0.02 -3.52 -7.67
C ILE A 105 -0.76 -4.01 -6.43
N LEU A 106 -1.98 -3.50 -6.21
CA LEU A 106 -2.90 -4.04 -5.20
C LEU A 106 -3.78 -5.14 -5.78
N THR A 107 -4.26 -4.97 -7.01
CA THR A 107 -5.08 -5.99 -7.71
C THR A 107 -5.09 -5.75 -9.20
N SER A 108 -5.49 -6.78 -9.96
CA SER A 108 -5.72 -6.71 -11.40
C SER A 108 -7.09 -7.27 -11.77
N VAL A 109 -7.68 -6.73 -12.84
CA VAL A 109 -8.90 -7.22 -13.48
C VAL A 109 -8.62 -7.45 -14.95
N GLU A 110 -8.63 -8.71 -15.37
CA GLU A 110 -8.33 -9.10 -16.75
C GLU A 110 -9.61 -9.28 -17.57
N GLY A 111 -9.60 -8.75 -18.78
CA GLY A 111 -10.70 -8.87 -19.73
C GLY A 111 -11.89 -7.95 -19.43
N TYR A 112 -12.87 -7.99 -20.31
CA TYR A 112 -14.07 -7.15 -20.25
C TYR A 112 -14.86 -7.35 -18.95
N ARG A 113 -15.32 -6.23 -18.39
CA ARG A 113 -16.31 -6.16 -17.30
C ARG A 113 -17.40 -5.15 -17.66
N ASN A 114 -18.65 -5.45 -17.34
CA ASN A 114 -19.71 -4.45 -17.31
C ASN A 114 -19.61 -3.61 -16.03
N ALA A 115 -20.44 -2.57 -15.91
CA ALA A 115 -20.40 -1.65 -14.76
C ALA A 115 -20.49 -2.36 -13.40
N SER A 116 -21.43 -3.28 -13.23
CA SER A 116 -21.61 -4.02 -11.97
C SER A 116 -20.42 -4.90 -11.64
N GLY A 117 -19.87 -5.61 -12.62
CA GLY A 117 -18.68 -6.44 -12.45
C GLY A 117 -17.45 -5.62 -12.11
N LEU A 118 -17.27 -4.45 -12.75
CA LEU A 118 -16.15 -3.56 -12.45
C LEU A 118 -16.26 -2.96 -11.06
N LEU A 119 -17.44 -2.44 -10.69
CA LEU A 119 -17.68 -1.90 -9.34
C LEU A 119 -17.35 -2.90 -8.25
N LYS A 120 -17.79 -4.16 -8.39
CA LYS A 120 -17.50 -5.22 -7.43
C LYS A 120 -15.99 -5.40 -7.18
N GLU A 121 -15.18 -5.22 -8.23
CA GLU A 121 -13.73 -5.39 -8.13
C GLU A 121 -13.02 -4.16 -7.53
N ILE A 122 -13.43 -2.95 -7.91
CA ILE A 122 -12.68 -1.74 -7.56
C ILE A 122 -13.16 -1.06 -6.28
N GLN A 123 -14.46 -1.13 -5.93
CA GLN A 123 -15.03 -0.38 -4.79
C GLN A 123 -14.39 -0.73 -3.43
N LYS A 124 -13.92 -1.97 -3.25
CA LYS A 124 -13.25 -2.41 -2.03
C LYS A 124 -11.93 -1.64 -1.76
N PHE A 125 -11.32 -1.07 -2.81
CA PHE A 125 -10.12 -0.23 -2.71
C PHE A 125 -10.42 1.27 -2.65
N ALA A 126 -11.69 1.67 -2.52
CA ALA A 126 -12.13 3.07 -2.44
C ALA A 126 -11.83 3.70 -1.06
N MET A 127 -10.61 3.50 -0.58
CA MET A 127 -10.13 3.96 0.72
C MET A 127 -9.00 4.99 0.55
N SER A 128 -8.80 5.82 1.59
CA SER A 128 -7.77 6.86 1.55
C SER A 128 -6.38 6.29 1.79
N THR A 129 -5.39 6.70 0.99
CA THR A 129 -3.97 6.36 1.20
C THR A 129 -3.29 7.28 2.23
N HIS A 130 -4.01 8.21 2.87
CA HIS A 130 -3.45 9.16 3.84
C HIS A 130 -2.50 8.51 4.86
N PRO A 131 -2.78 7.32 5.44
CA PRO A 131 -1.90 6.70 6.43
C PRO A 131 -0.50 6.33 5.91
N ILE A 132 -0.32 6.24 4.58
CA ILE A 132 0.91 5.78 3.92
C ILE A 132 1.49 6.79 2.92
N THR A 133 0.75 7.84 2.58
CA THR A 133 1.12 8.76 1.48
C THR A 133 2.42 9.51 1.74
N GLU A 134 2.65 9.99 2.98
CA GLU A 134 3.89 10.69 3.33
C GLU A 134 5.10 9.76 3.21
N ASP A 135 4.97 8.51 3.64
CA ASP A 135 6.04 7.53 3.57
C ASP A 135 6.32 7.10 2.13
N ILE A 136 5.29 7.01 1.27
CA ILE A 136 5.47 6.83 -0.17
C ILE A 136 6.22 8.01 -0.79
N ALA A 137 5.87 9.24 -0.46
CA ALA A 137 6.55 10.42 -0.96
C ALA A 137 8.02 10.45 -0.52
N ARG A 138 8.30 10.12 0.74
CA ARG A 138 9.65 10.00 1.30
C ARG A 138 10.46 8.90 0.60
N PHE A 139 9.87 7.75 0.35
CA PHE A 139 10.49 6.65 -0.38
C PHE A 139 10.83 7.04 -1.82
N LYS A 140 9.92 7.73 -2.52
CA LYS A 140 10.18 8.23 -3.89
C LYS A 140 11.31 9.27 -3.94
N ALA A 141 11.39 10.15 -2.95
CA ALA A 141 12.44 11.16 -2.86
C ALA A 141 13.80 10.58 -2.47
N ASN A 142 13.83 9.56 -1.62
CA ASN A 142 15.04 8.98 -1.04
C ASN A 142 14.94 7.45 -1.05
N PHE A 143 15.08 6.85 -2.25
CA PHE A 143 15.07 5.40 -2.37
C PHE A 143 16.26 4.78 -1.64
N GLY A 144 15.97 3.96 -0.62
CA GLY A 144 17.00 3.33 0.20
C GLY A 144 16.42 2.35 1.22
N PHE A 145 17.31 1.70 1.97
CA PHE A 145 16.95 0.67 2.95
C PHE A 145 15.96 1.20 4.00
N GLU A 146 16.27 2.34 4.61
CA GLU A 146 15.47 2.89 5.71
C GLU A 146 14.06 3.27 5.25
N THR A 147 13.95 3.94 4.10
CA THR A 147 12.63 4.36 3.57
C THR A 147 11.81 3.18 3.09
N ALA A 148 12.43 2.17 2.45
CA ALA A 148 11.74 0.97 2.00
C ALA A 148 11.29 0.09 3.17
N SER A 149 12.14 -0.15 4.17
CA SER A 149 11.81 -0.96 5.36
C SER A 149 10.74 -0.30 6.22
N HIS A 150 10.80 1.04 6.36
CA HIS A 150 9.78 1.81 7.07
C HIS A 150 8.43 1.74 6.35
N LEU A 151 8.42 1.94 5.03
CA LEU A 151 7.19 1.87 4.24
C LEU A 151 6.56 0.47 4.27
N ALA A 152 7.36 -0.60 4.29
CA ALA A 152 6.86 -1.96 4.48
C ALA A 152 6.11 -2.10 5.83
N GLN A 153 6.67 -1.58 6.92
CA GLN A 153 5.99 -1.56 8.22
C GLN A 153 4.69 -0.75 8.19
N ARG A 154 4.70 0.43 7.56
CA ARG A 154 3.50 1.26 7.43
C ARG A 154 2.38 0.56 6.66
N TYR A 155 2.72 -0.24 5.65
CA TYR A 155 1.74 -1.07 4.94
C TYR A 155 1.17 -2.20 5.81
N PHE A 156 1.96 -2.79 6.72
CA PHE A 156 1.43 -3.74 7.71
C PHE A 156 0.39 -3.06 8.61
N ASP A 157 0.72 -1.89 9.16
CA ASP A 157 -0.17 -1.14 10.05
C ASP A 157 -1.45 -0.70 9.31
N TYR A 158 -1.30 -0.25 8.07
CA TYR A 158 -2.44 0.14 7.23
C TYR A 158 -3.35 -1.05 6.92
N ALA A 159 -2.78 -2.24 6.69
CA ALA A 159 -3.55 -3.46 6.46
C ALA A 159 -4.42 -3.87 7.66
N LEU A 160 -3.99 -3.60 8.89
CA LEU A 160 -4.80 -3.87 10.09
C LEU A 160 -6.05 -2.99 10.20
N SER A 161 -5.96 -1.75 9.73
CA SER A 161 -7.08 -0.80 9.74
C SER A 161 -8.00 -0.94 8.53
N ALA A 162 -7.62 -1.74 7.54
CA ALA A 162 -8.36 -1.94 6.31
C ALA A 162 -9.38 -3.08 6.44
N ASP A 163 -10.39 -3.06 5.53
CA ASP A 163 -11.33 -4.16 5.37
C ASP A 163 -10.60 -5.47 5.04
N GLU A 164 -11.11 -6.58 5.57
CA GLU A 164 -10.52 -7.91 5.39
C GLU A 164 -10.36 -8.28 3.91
N SER A 165 -11.31 -7.87 3.05
CA SER A 165 -11.29 -8.16 1.61
C SER A 165 -10.09 -7.58 0.86
N VAL A 166 -9.42 -6.54 1.39
CA VAL A 166 -8.24 -5.88 0.80
C VAL A 166 -6.96 -6.12 1.58
N ARG A 167 -7.05 -6.61 2.81
CA ARG A 167 -5.90 -6.84 3.70
C ARG A 167 -4.80 -7.63 3.02
N GLY A 168 -5.14 -8.75 2.38
CA GLY A 168 -4.18 -9.58 1.65
C GLY A 168 -3.43 -8.85 0.54
N SER A 169 -4.08 -7.91 -0.14
CA SER A 169 -3.46 -7.06 -1.17
C SER A 169 -2.45 -6.08 -0.57
N LEU A 170 -2.79 -5.43 0.55
CA LEU A 170 -1.90 -4.51 1.26
C LEU A 170 -0.68 -5.24 1.83
N LEU A 171 -0.87 -6.43 2.42
CA LEU A 171 0.22 -7.26 2.92
C LEU A 171 1.16 -7.74 1.81
N ARG A 172 0.66 -7.97 0.60
CA ARG A 172 1.50 -8.25 -0.57
C ARG A 172 2.37 -7.05 -0.92
N VAL A 173 1.80 -5.85 -0.98
CA VAL A 173 2.55 -4.61 -1.22
C VAL A 173 3.61 -4.37 -0.13
N ALA A 174 3.31 -4.65 1.14
CA ALA A 174 4.32 -4.60 2.21
C ALA A 174 5.53 -5.52 1.89
N ARG A 175 5.29 -6.75 1.41
CA ARG A 175 6.37 -7.68 1.01
C ARG A 175 7.15 -7.19 -0.20
N ASP A 176 6.51 -6.47 -1.13
CA ASP A 176 7.20 -5.85 -2.27
C ASP A 176 8.18 -4.78 -1.77
N TYR A 177 7.80 -3.96 -0.79
CA TYR A 177 8.70 -2.99 -0.16
C TYR A 177 9.81 -3.65 0.66
N ILE A 178 9.57 -4.78 1.32
CA ILE A 178 10.65 -5.59 1.93
C ILE A 178 11.65 -6.05 0.84
N THR A 179 11.13 -6.46 -0.31
CA THR A 179 11.98 -6.87 -1.45
C THR A 179 12.81 -5.69 -1.97
N ASP A 180 12.23 -4.50 -2.03
CA ASP A 180 12.97 -3.29 -2.42
C ASP A 180 14.03 -2.93 -1.37
N ALA A 181 13.72 -3.02 -0.06
CA ALA A 181 14.71 -2.84 1.00
C ALA A 181 15.89 -3.83 0.86
N LYS A 182 15.62 -5.12 0.57
CA LYS A 182 16.66 -6.13 0.36
C LYS A 182 17.63 -5.78 -0.79
N LYS A 183 17.14 -5.13 -1.84
CA LYS A 183 17.97 -4.71 -3.00
C LYS A 183 18.92 -3.56 -2.66
N THR A 184 18.59 -2.75 -1.64
CA THR A 184 19.37 -1.57 -1.25
C THR A 184 20.42 -1.83 -0.17
N ILE A 185 20.54 -3.08 0.34
CA ILE A 185 21.57 -3.45 1.32
C ILE A 185 22.94 -3.42 0.64
N ASP A 186 23.82 -2.54 1.11
CA ASP A 186 25.25 -2.63 0.76
C ASP A 186 25.85 -3.82 1.49
N LYS A 187 26.08 -4.92 0.74
CA LYS A 187 26.52 -6.20 1.30
C LYS A 187 27.88 -6.13 2.00
N SER A 188 28.70 -5.15 1.67
CA SER A 188 30.04 -4.90 2.23
C SER A 188 30.05 -3.81 3.31
N GLY A 189 28.95 -3.05 3.44
CA GLY A 189 28.85 -1.96 4.38
C GLY A 189 28.73 -2.42 5.83
N PRO A 190 29.17 -1.62 6.80
CA PRO A 190 29.14 -1.95 8.23
C PRO A 190 27.72 -2.12 8.78
N SER A 191 26.71 -1.51 8.15
CA SER A 191 25.31 -1.63 8.52
C SER A 191 24.62 -2.89 8.00
N ALA A 192 25.26 -3.63 7.07
CA ALA A 192 24.64 -4.78 6.43
C ALA A 192 24.13 -5.87 7.40
N PRO A 193 24.82 -6.23 8.49
CA PRO A 193 24.30 -7.20 9.46
C PRO A 193 23.01 -6.71 10.12
N ILE A 194 22.97 -5.45 10.55
CA ILE A 194 21.82 -4.80 11.21
C ILE A 194 20.63 -4.75 10.24
N GLN A 195 20.87 -4.39 9.00
CA GLN A 195 19.85 -4.33 7.95
C GLN A 195 19.27 -5.72 7.62
N ARG A 196 20.11 -6.76 7.53
CA ARG A 196 19.66 -8.15 7.33
C ARG A 196 18.82 -8.65 8.50
N GLU A 197 19.22 -8.31 9.74
CA GLU A 197 18.45 -8.63 10.93
C GLU A 197 17.08 -7.95 10.90
N ARG A 198 16.99 -6.65 10.52
CA ARG A 198 15.70 -5.95 10.34
C ARG A 198 14.83 -6.62 9.28
N ILE A 199 15.40 -7.02 8.15
CA ILE A 199 14.66 -7.78 7.13
C ILE A 199 14.09 -9.09 7.70
N ASN A 200 14.86 -9.81 8.51
CA ASN A 200 14.37 -11.04 9.14
C ASN A 200 13.14 -10.74 10.04
N PHE A 201 13.19 -9.66 10.82
CA PHE A 201 12.05 -9.24 11.65
C PHE A 201 10.84 -8.81 10.80
N LEU A 202 11.03 -8.09 9.71
CA LEU A 202 9.94 -7.74 8.79
C LEU A 202 9.33 -8.98 8.11
N ASP A 203 10.15 -9.96 7.73
CA ASP A 203 9.66 -11.24 7.22
C ASP A 203 8.87 -12.04 8.29
N ILE A 204 9.27 -11.96 9.57
CA ILE A 204 8.51 -12.54 10.69
C ILE A 204 7.22 -11.75 10.93
N SER A 205 7.27 -10.40 10.88
CA SER A 205 6.09 -9.55 10.97
C SER A 205 5.06 -9.90 9.88
N ALA A 206 5.50 -10.13 8.65
CA ALA A 206 4.61 -10.55 7.57
C ALA A 206 3.84 -11.85 7.87
N LEU A 207 4.40 -12.75 8.68
CA LEU A 207 3.70 -13.95 9.17
C LEU A 207 2.67 -13.58 10.25
N ALA A 208 3.03 -12.68 11.18
CA ALA A 208 2.14 -12.21 12.23
C ALA A 208 0.87 -11.56 11.67
N TYR A 209 1.04 -10.65 10.71
CA TYR A 209 -0.08 -9.96 10.05
C TYR A 209 -0.88 -10.85 9.08
N SER A 210 -0.42 -12.08 8.82
CA SER A 210 -1.10 -13.09 8.01
C SER A 210 -1.66 -14.26 8.85
N ASP A 211 -1.88 -14.04 10.15
CA ASP A 211 -2.40 -15.02 11.12
C ASP A 211 -1.59 -16.33 11.20
N GLN A 212 -0.27 -16.27 11.01
CA GLN A 212 0.61 -17.43 11.09
C GLN A 212 1.45 -17.43 12.38
N LEU A 213 0.81 -17.18 13.52
CA LEU A 213 1.45 -16.94 14.81
C LEU A 213 2.32 -18.10 15.32
N GLU A 214 1.98 -19.34 14.99
CA GLU A 214 2.82 -20.51 15.34
C GLU A 214 4.19 -20.47 14.63
N LYS A 215 4.20 -19.97 13.37
CA LYS A 215 5.46 -19.79 12.66
C LYS A 215 6.27 -18.62 13.20
N VAL A 216 5.59 -17.57 13.69
CA VAL A 216 6.24 -16.45 14.40
C VAL A 216 6.96 -16.96 15.63
N GLU A 217 6.26 -17.69 16.51
CA GLU A 217 6.80 -18.28 17.73
C GLU A 217 8.02 -19.18 17.45
N LYS A 218 7.88 -20.10 16.48
CA LYS A 218 8.98 -21.00 16.05
C LYS A 218 10.21 -20.25 15.54
N LYS A 219 10.02 -19.08 14.88
CA LYS A 219 11.13 -18.26 14.39
C LYS A 219 11.76 -17.46 15.52
N LEU A 220 10.96 -16.86 16.40
CA LEU A 220 11.44 -16.09 17.55
C LEU A 220 12.19 -16.94 18.57
N SER A 221 11.77 -18.18 18.82
CA SER A 221 12.45 -19.09 19.76
C SER A 221 13.91 -19.40 19.40
N LYS A 222 14.35 -19.02 18.19
CA LYS A 222 15.74 -19.18 17.73
C LYS A 222 16.58 -17.90 17.88
N ILE A 223 15.97 -16.81 18.37
CA ILE A 223 16.59 -15.49 18.49
C ILE A 223 16.71 -15.18 19.98
N GLU A 224 17.93 -15.01 20.46
CA GLU A 224 18.20 -14.57 21.83
C GLU A 224 18.14 -13.06 21.91
N ALA A 225 17.39 -12.50 22.88
CA ALA A 225 17.19 -11.06 23.03
C ALA A 225 18.51 -10.26 23.08
N GLN A 226 19.52 -10.80 23.79
CA GLN A 226 20.84 -10.19 23.93
C GLN A 226 21.65 -10.16 22.62
N SER A 227 21.29 -10.96 21.64
CA SER A 227 21.94 -10.98 20.33
C SER A 227 21.35 -9.97 19.36
N VAL A 228 20.20 -9.39 19.68
CA VAL A 228 19.50 -8.43 18.80
C VAL A 228 20.14 -7.06 18.91
N HIS A 229 20.48 -6.47 17.76
CA HIS A 229 21.02 -5.11 17.72
C HIS A 229 19.98 -4.09 18.21
N GLU A 230 20.43 -3.07 18.98
CA GLU A 230 19.57 -2.05 19.59
C GLU A 230 18.57 -1.39 18.60
N ALA A 231 18.99 -1.13 17.36
CA ALA A 231 18.17 -0.56 16.32
C ALA A 231 16.97 -1.45 15.88
N ASN A 232 16.95 -2.73 16.29
CA ASN A 232 15.93 -3.70 15.91
C ASN A 232 15.17 -4.27 17.13
N LEU A 233 15.49 -3.85 18.35
CA LEU A 233 14.85 -4.32 19.59
C LEU A 233 13.33 -4.10 19.58
N ASN A 234 12.85 -3.00 19.00
CA ASN A 234 11.40 -2.74 18.88
C ASN A 234 10.66 -3.84 18.14
N TYR A 235 11.23 -4.34 17.03
CA TYR A 235 10.64 -5.44 16.26
C TYR A 235 10.62 -6.74 17.07
N TYR A 236 11.74 -7.06 17.71
CA TYR A 236 11.86 -8.26 18.55
C TYR A 236 10.84 -8.25 19.68
N TYR A 237 10.76 -7.16 20.46
CA TYR A 237 9.85 -7.08 21.58
C TYR A 237 8.39 -7.01 21.18
N PHE A 238 8.05 -6.32 20.09
CA PHE A 238 6.69 -6.34 19.54
C PHE A 238 6.23 -7.77 19.22
N LEU A 239 7.04 -8.52 18.47
CA LEU A 239 6.72 -9.89 18.09
C LEU A 239 6.69 -10.83 19.29
N SER A 240 7.60 -10.64 20.25
CA SER A 240 7.62 -11.41 21.51
C SER A 240 6.39 -11.14 22.36
N TYR A 241 5.96 -9.88 22.44
CA TYR A 241 4.74 -9.47 23.14
C TYR A 241 3.49 -10.10 22.48
N LEU A 242 3.41 -10.07 21.16
CA LEU A 242 2.32 -10.69 20.42
C LEU A 242 2.21 -12.20 20.73
N VAL A 243 3.33 -12.93 20.74
CA VAL A 243 3.37 -14.36 21.07
C VAL A 243 2.98 -14.58 22.54
N ALA A 244 3.52 -13.77 23.47
CA ALA A 244 3.19 -13.88 24.89
C ALA A 244 1.69 -13.65 25.16
N ARG A 245 1.09 -12.67 24.50
CA ARG A 245 -0.36 -12.37 24.57
C ARG A 245 -1.19 -13.53 24.02
N LYS A 246 -0.80 -14.09 22.86
CA LYS A 246 -1.44 -15.30 22.29
C LYS A 246 -1.40 -16.46 23.29
N ASN A 247 -0.24 -16.72 23.87
CA ASN A 247 -0.02 -17.85 24.76
C ASN A 247 -0.47 -17.60 26.22
N LYS A 248 -0.88 -16.37 26.54
CA LYS A 248 -1.22 -15.92 27.90
C LYS A 248 -0.13 -16.19 28.93
N SER A 249 1.13 -16.07 28.53
CA SER A 249 2.30 -16.40 29.34
C SER A 249 3.46 -15.45 29.07
N GLY A 250 4.15 -14.99 30.12
CA GLY A 250 5.35 -14.16 30.04
C GLY A 250 5.09 -12.70 29.66
N VAL A 251 3.85 -12.23 29.68
CA VAL A 251 3.46 -10.87 29.27
C VAL A 251 4.15 -9.82 30.15
N GLU A 252 4.09 -9.97 31.50
CA GLU A 252 4.67 -8.98 32.44
C GLU A 252 6.20 -8.86 32.29
N ALA A 253 6.88 -9.99 31.99
CA ALA A 253 8.33 -9.99 31.80
C ALA A 253 8.75 -9.19 30.56
N ILE A 254 7.91 -9.18 29.53
CA ILE A 254 8.15 -8.38 28.31
C ILE A 254 7.74 -6.93 28.57
N GLU A 255 6.59 -6.69 29.21
CA GLU A 255 6.13 -5.35 29.56
C GLU A 255 7.12 -4.59 30.44
N ALA A 256 7.85 -5.27 31.31
CA ALA A 256 8.92 -4.66 32.12
C ALA A 256 10.08 -4.08 31.29
N LYS A 257 10.23 -4.48 30.02
CA LYS A 257 11.24 -3.93 29.09
C LYS A 257 10.75 -2.70 28.32
N PHE A 258 9.46 -2.41 28.34
CA PHE A 258 8.86 -1.36 27.53
C PHE A 258 9.19 0.08 27.91
N PRO A 259 9.47 0.46 29.18
CA PRO A 259 9.88 1.81 29.49
C PRO A 259 11.12 2.27 28.70
N GLU A 260 11.93 1.33 28.23
CA GLU A 260 13.11 1.57 27.41
C GLU A 260 12.80 1.61 25.90
N LEU A 261 11.56 1.23 25.49
CA LEU A 261 11.14 1.14 24.09
C LEU A 261 10.24 2.32 23.71
N LYS A 262 10.52 2.94 22.60
CA LYS A 262 9.62 3.91 21.98
C LYS A 262 8.41 3.15 21.39
N ASP A 263 7.19 3.69 21.54
CA ASP A 263 5.97 3.21 20.88
C ASP A 263 5.18 2.05 21.53
N PHE A 264 5.28 1.87 22.84
CA PHE A 264 4.59 0.79 23.56
C PHE A 264 3.07 0.77 23.39
N ASP A 265 2.39 1.91 23.45
CA ASP A 265 0.93 1.98 23.27
C ASP A 265 0.52 1.54 21.86
N SER A 266 1.35 1.85 20.87
CA SER A 266 1.17 1.36 19.49
C SER A 266 1.26 -0.16 19.41
N PHE A 267 2.23 -0.79 20.08
CA PHE A 267 2.39 -2.25 20.11
C PHE A 267 1.18 -2.96 20.75
N ARG A 268 0.63 -2.40 21.83
CA ARG A 268 -0.61 -2.91 22.43
C ARG A 268 -1.76 -2.87 21.44
N ALA A 269 -2.00 -1.71 20.84
CA ALA A 269 -3.10 -1.53 19.90
C ALA A 269 -2.98 -2.48 18.69
N GLN A 270 -1.78 -2.60 18.10
CA GLN A 270 -1.51 -3.50 16.97
C GLN A 270 -1.71 -4.97 17.37
N THR A 271 -1.22 -5.38 18.56
CA THR A 271 -1.37 -6.74 19.07
C THR A 271 -2.85 -7.11 19.22
N GLU A 272 -3.66 -6.23 19.80
CA GLU A 272 -5.10 -6.47 19.95
C GLU A 272 -5.81 -6.60 18.60
N LEU A 273 -5.41 -5.83 17.59
CA LEU A 273 -5.97 -5.95 16.23
C LEU A 273 -5.56 -7.27 15.56
N ILE A 274 -4.29 -7.69 15.70
CA ILE A 274 -3.81 -8.96 15.12
C ILE A 274 -4.50 -10.15 15.78
N LEU A 275 -4.68 -10.15 17.11
CA LEU A 275 -5.30 -11.27 17.84
C LEU A 275 -6.82 -11.36 17.66
N LYS A 276 -7.47 -10.32 17.13
CA LYS A 276 -8.91 -10.29 16.81
C LYS A 276 -9.20 -10.61 15.34
N SER A 277 -8.20 -10.54 14.48
CA SER A 277 -8.33 -10.77 13.03
C SER A 277 -8.23 -12.24 12.69
#